data_8ebe7714fae5a2b64606a06efed96763
#
_entry.id   8ebe7714fae5a2b64606a06efed96763
#
_cell.length_a   1.000
_cell.length_b   1.000
_cell.length_c   1.000
_cell.angle_alpha   90.00
_cell.angle_beta   90.00
_cell.angle_gamma   90.00
#
_symmetry.space_group_name_H-M   'P 1'
#
loop_
_entity.id
_entity.type
_entity.pdbx_description
1 polymer ?
#
loop_
_entity_poly.entity_id
_entity_poly.type
_entity_poly.pdbx_seq_one_letter_code
_entity_poly.pdbx_strand_id
1 'polypeptide(L)'
;MTGEKILLWQEGEYQYPAAYGFVPFLTSYIHEDKDIRPAMIVVPGGAYRNASPSEGHLPAEEFYRAGYNVFVLAYTVNLLDEPLKLQPLRDISRAVRMIRKNAEKYSVDPEKIALCGFSAGGHLCASLCVHFGDITDPAPRYQAVSDRPDAAILSYPVITSGEYAHRDSMTALLGSEPTEEELEYMSLEKHVTADTTPCFLWQTVTDATVPVENSYLLSEACGKNGVRFAHHVFPEGVHGMSVATEQWLEREFGVPYTLEQIRMLADAVPQGRTAYPKEKGDEILADFGLDGKKKEKWTSEEKAAMRDTLKEVGTWPRLAQDWL
;
A
#
# COMPACT_ATOMS: atom_id res chain seq x y z
N MET A 1 17.80 7.63 9.14
CA MET A 1 16.77 6.60 9.44
C MET A 1 17.26 5.28 8.86
N THR A 2 17.45 4.22 9.68
CA THR A 2 17.91 2.90 9.24
C THR A 2 16.76 1.91 9.46
N GLY A 3 16.39 1.17 8.39
CA GLY A 3 15.28 0.22 8.45
C GLY A 3 15.76 -1.20 8.79
N GLU A 4 15.00 -1.92 9.62
CA GLU A 4 15.20 -3.34 9.90
C GLU A 4 14.12 -4.17 9.21
N LYS A 5 14.53 -5.25 8.53
CA LYS A 5 13.60 -6.18 7.85
C LYS A 5 13.03 -7.18 8.85
N ILE A 6 11.69 -7.26 8.90
CA ILE A 6 10.94 -8.17 9.78
C ILE A 6 10.02 -9.04 8.92
N LEU A 7 10.28 -10.34 8.82
CA LEU A 7 9.44 -11.27 8.06
C LEU A 7 8.06 -11.42 8.73
N LEU A 8 6.98 -11.36 7.95
CA LEU A 8 5.62 -11.57 8.43
C LEU A 8 5.33 -13.05 8.72
N TRP A 9 5.87 -13.93 7.90
CA TRP A 9 5.56 -15.35 7.90
C TRP A 9 6.79 -16.14 8.31
N GLN A 10 6.61 -17.12 9.20
CA GLN A 10 7.66 -18.07 9.53
C GLN A 10 7.75 -19.17 8.48
N GLU A 11 8.81 -19.97 8.52
CA GLU A 11 8.98 -21.11 7.63
C GLU A 11 7.76 -22.04 7.65
N GLY A 12 7.23 -22.36 6.46
CA GLY A 12 6.03 -23.18 6.28
C GLY A 12 4.69 -22.47 6.48
N GLU A 13 4.65 -21.22 6.94
CA GLU A 13 3.39 -20.46 7.09
C GLU A 13 2.96 -19.78 5.78
N TYR A 14 3.89 -19.43 4.89
CA TYR A 14 3.62 -18.73 3.64
C TYR A 14 3.68 -19.69 2.45
N GLN A 15 2.62 -19.72 1.64
CA GLN A 15 2.44 -20.72 0.59
C GLN A 15 1.95 -20.14 -0.75
N TYR A 16 2.18 -18.86 -1.04
CA TYR A 16 1.79 -18.31 -2.33
C TYR A 16 2.67 -18.89 -3.46
N PRO A 17 2.08 -19.56 -4.50
CA PRO A 17 2.85 -20.36 -5.46
C PRO A 17 3.84 -19.56 -6.30
N ALA A 18 3.46 -18.33 -6.71
CA ALA A 18 4.27 -17.50 -7.62
C ALA A 18 5.18 -16.50 -6.87
N ALA A 19 5.58 -16.81 -5.65
CA ALA A 19 6.43 -15.93 -4.85
C ALA A 19 7.94 -16.05 -5.17
N TYR A 20 8.36 -17.14 -5.79
CA TYR A 20 9.77 -17.41 -6.18
C TYR A 20 10.79 -17.28 -5.05
N GLY A 21 10.38 -17.52 -3.81
CA GLY A 21 11.20 -17.38 -2.61
C GLY A 21 11.02 -16.07 -1.86
N PHE A 22 10.23 -15.14 -2.39
CA PHE A 22 9.82 -13.95 -1.64
C PHE A 22 8.94 -14.35 -0.46
N VAL A 23 9.15 -13.68 0.67
CA VAL A 23 8.28 -13.75 1.85
C VAL A 23 7.92 -12.32 2.24
N PRO A 24 6.63 -11.98 2.39
CA PRO A 24 6.19 -10.66 2.84
C PRO A 24 6.88 -10.21 4.11
N PHE A 25 7.23 -8.94 4.18
CA PHE A 25 7.97 -8.38 5.31
C PHE A 25 7.60 -6.92 5.60
N LEU A 26 7.95 -6.49 6.80
CA LEU A 26 7.97 -5.07 7.17
C LEU A 26 9.40 -4.56 7.17
N THR A 27 9.60 -3.32 6.70
CA THR A 27 10.81 -2.55 6.99
C THR A 27 10.46 -1.56 8.09
N SER A 28 11.02 -1.73 9.29
CA SER A 28 10.69 -0.92 10.45
C SER A 28 11.66 0.23 10.64
N TYR A 29 11.12 1.38 11.05
CA TYR A 29 11.85 2.58 11.42
C TYR A 29 11.38 3.00 12.81
N ILE A 30 12.16 2.63 13.83
CA ILE A 30 11.81 2.80 15.24
C ILE A 30 12.70 3.89 15.85
N HIS A 31 12.12 4.80 16.65
CA HIS A 31 12.86 5.79 17.42
C HIS A 31 13.70 5.13 18.52
N GLU A 32 14.92 5.60 18.71
CA GLU A 32 15.88 5.00 19.67
C GLU A 32 15.60 5.38 21.13
N ASP A 33 14.83 6.46 21.36
CA ASP A 33 14.50 6.98 22.68
C ASP A 33 13.58 6.07 23.53
N LYS A 34 12.97 5.07 22.88
CA LYS A 34 12.01 4.11 23.48
C LYS A 34 10.72 4.72 24.04
N ASP A 35 10.42 5.97 23.70
CA ASP A 35 9.12 6.54 23.99
C ASP A 35 8.01 5.78 23.27
N ILE A 36 6.89 5.52 23.94
CA ILE A 36 5.74 4.85 23.33
C ILE A 36 5.09 5.82 22.33
N ARG A 37 4.98 5.38 21.08
CA ARG A 37 4.52 6.20 19.95
C ARG A 37 3.39 5.50 19.20
N PRO A 38 2.55 6.25 18.44
CA PRO A 38 1.67 5.61 17.49
C PRO A 38 2.48 4.89 16.40
N ALA A 39 1.91 3.84 15.82
CA ALA A 39 2.48 3.17 14.66
C ALA A 39 1.82 3.66 13.38
N MET A 40 2.62 3.78 12.31
CA MET A 40 2.15 3.98 10.95
C MET A 40 2.62 2.83 10.07
N ILE A 41 1.69 2.08 9.47
CA ILE A 41 2.01 1.07 8.45
C ILE A 41 1.79 1.70 7.08
N VAL A 42 2.89 1.93 6.36
CA VAL A 42 2.88 2.44 4.99
C VAL A 42 2.71 1.27 4.02
N VAL A 43 1.74 1.38 3.12
CA VAL A 43 1.35 0.32 2.17
C VAL A 43 1.43 0.87 0.74
N PRO A 44 2.54 0.63 0.04
CA PRO A 44 2.73 1.12 -1.34
C PRO A 44 1.69 0.56 -2.30
N GLY A 45 1.35 1.34 -3.34
CA GLY A 45 0.55 0.90 -4.48
C GLY A 45 1.36 0.13 -5.51
N GLY A 46 0.90 0.15 -6.76
CA GLY A 46 1.51 -0.55 -7.89
C GLY A 46 0.60 -1.59 -8.52
N ALA A 47 -0.71 -1.33 -8.51
CA ALA A 47 -1.75 -2.14 -9.14
C ALA A 47 -1.78 -3.62 -8.69
N TYR A 48 -1.29 -3.93 -7.50
CA TYR A 48 -1.03 -5.29 -7.02
C TYR A 48 -0.01 -6.08 -7.85
N ARG A 49 0.61 -5.46 -8.85
CA ARG A 49 1.67 -6.08 -9.67
C ARG A 49 3.07 -5.83 -9.12
N ASN A 50 3.22 -4.78 -8.37
CA ASN A 50 4.46 -4.44 -7.65
C ASN A 50 4.13 -3.62 -6.39
N ALA A 51 5.13 -3.34 -5.56
CA ALA A 51 5.05 -2.35 -4.50
C ALA A 51 5.92 -1.14 -4.89
N SER A 52 5.27 0.01 -5.15
CA SER A 52 5.90 1.20 -5.72
C SER A 52 7.00 1.79 -4.82
N PRO A 53 8.24 1.98 -5.32
CA PRO A 53 9.32 2.55 -4.51
C PRO A 53 9.06 4.00 -4.06
N SER A 54 8.31 4.78 -4.85
CA SER A 54 7.98 6.18 -4.52
C SER A 54 7.06 6.30 -3.30
N GLU A 55 6.37 5.21 -2.96
CA GLU A 55 5.35 5.14 -1.90
C GLU A 55 5.83 4.33 -0.68
N GLY A 56 7.11 4.01 -0.62
CA GLY A 56 7.73 3.30 0.50
C GLY A 56 8.48 4.24 1.45
N HIS A 57 9.72 4.57 1.11
CA HIS A 57 10.61 5.33 1.99
C HIS A 57 10.16 6.78 2.23
N LEU A 58 9.71 7.49 1.20
CA LEU A 58 9.34 8.91 1.33
C LEU A 58 8.19 9.13 2.33
N PRO A 59 7.04 8.41 2.23
CA PRO A 59 6.00 8.51 3.26
C PRO A 59 6.48 8.02 4.63
N ALA A 60 7.32 6.99 4.68
CA ALA A 60 7.87 6.52 5.94
C ALA A 60 8.70 7.59 6.65
N GLU A 61 9.53 8.33 5.91
CA GLU A 61 10.32 9.42 6.45
C GLU A 61 9.43 10.57 6.97
N GLU A 62 8.34 10.88 6.25
CA GLU A 62 7.38 11.93 6.63
C GLU A 62 6.74 11.61 7.98
N PHE A 63 6.16 10.42 8.14
CA PHE A 63 5.53 10.02 9.40
C PHE A 63 6.54 9.76 10.53
N TYR A 64 7.75 9.29 10.22
CA TYR A 64 8.79 9.16 11.22
C TYR A 64 9.17 10.53 11.81
N ARG A 65 9.34 11.57 10.96
CA ARG A 65 9.59 12.95 11.42
C ARG A 65 8.41 13.52 12.23
N ALA A 66 7.19 13.08 11.93
CA ALA A 66 5.99 13.43 12.71
C ALA A 66 5.87 12.67 14.05
N GLY A 67 6.83 11.80 14.38
CA GLY A 67 6.90 11.13 15.68
C GLY A 67 6.26 9.74 15.74
N TYR A 68 5.95 9.13 14.61
CA TYR A 68 5.47 7.74 14.54
C TYR A 68 6.63 6.75 14.51
N ASN A 69 6.43 5.56 15.08
CA ASN A 69 7.20 4.40 14.70
C ASN A 69 6.59 3.82 13.42
N VAL A 70 7.40 3.69 12.36
CA VAL A 70 6.90 3.45 11.01
C VAL A 70 7.32 2.07 10.52
N PHE A 71 6.41 1.44 9.80
CA PHE A 71 6.62 0.14 9.16
C PHE A 71 6.18 0.22 7.72
N VAL A 72 7.03 -0.13 6.76
CA VAL A 72 6.65 -0.22 5.35
C VAL A 72 6.41 -1.66 4.99
N LEU A 73 5.21 -1.96 4.50
CA LEU A 73 4.80 -3.31 4.14
C LEU A 73 5.19 -3.64 2.71
N ALA A 74 6.03 -4.63 2.53
CA ALA A 74 6.23 -5.34 1.28
C ALA A 74 5.33 -6.59 1.28
N TYR A 75 4.14 -6.44 0.73
CA TYR A 75 3.13 -7.50 0.64
C TYR A 75 3.27 -8.31 -0.64
N THR A 76 2.54 -9.43 -0.73
CA THR A 76 2.53 -10.26 -1.93
C THR A 76 1.93 -9.50 -3.11
N VAL A 77 2.68 -9.39 -4.19
CA VAL A 77 2.26 -8.80 -5.47
C VAL A 77 2.39 -9.83 -6.59
N ASN A 78 1.73 -9.59 -7.71
CA ASN A 78 1.74 -10.51 -8.84
C ASN A 78 1.99 -9.80 -10.16
N LEU A 79 3.19 -9.91 -10.67
CA LEU A 79 3.52 -9.48 -12.03
C LEU A 79 3.10 -10.53 -13.08
N LEU A 80 2.90 -11.77 -12.68
CA LEU A 80 2.40 -12.89 -13.48
C LEU A 80 0.87 -12.96 -13.41
N ASP A 81 0.25 -13.82 -14.22
CA ASP A 81 -1.22 -13.93 -14.30
C ASP A 81 -1.86 -14.80 -13.19
N GLU A 82 -1.09 -15.21 -12.19
CA GLU A 82 -1.59 -15.95 -11.03
C GLU A 82 -2.33 -15.01 -10.08
N PRO A 83 -3.65 -15.14 -9.88
CA PRO A 83 -4.42 -14.21 -9.06
C PRO A 83 -4.02 -14.29 -7.58
N LEU A 84 -3.88 -13.13 -6.96
CA LEU A 84 -3.48 -13.02 -5.55
C LEU A 84 -4.60 -13.44 -4.58
N LYS A 85 -5.86 -13.26 -4.98
CA LYS A 85 -7.05 -13.49 -4.16
C LYS A 85 -6.91 -12.76 -2.81
N LEU A 86 -7.07 -13.45 -1.70
CA LEU A 86 -7.00 -12.86 -0.36
C LEU A 86 -5.58 -12.78 0.22
N GLN A 87 -4.52 -13.14 -0.54
CA GLN A 87 -3.18 -13.17 0.03
C GLN A 87 -2.69 -11.80 0.52
N PRO A 88 -2.85 -10.69 -0.24
CA PRO A 88 -2.48 -9.37 0.27
C PRO A 88 -3.26 -8.97 1.53
N LEU A 89 -4.54 -9.30 1.62
CA LEU A 89 -5.36 -9.04 2.82
C LEU A 89 -4.86 -9.85 4.03
N ARG A 90 -4.41 -11.09 3.82
CA ARG A 90 -3.76 -11.88 4.87
C ARG A 90 -2.44 -11.26 5.33
N ASP A 91 -1.65 -10.72 4.40
CA ASP A 91 -0.37 -10.09 4.70
C ASP A 91 -0.55 -8.84 5.56
N ILE A 92 -1.47 -7.93 5.21
CA ILE A 92 -1.72 -6.71 6.00
C ILE A 92 -2.41 -7.03 7.33
N SER A 93 -3.34 -7.99 7.39
CA SER A 93 -3.95 -8.50 8.63
C SER A 93 -2.86 -9.01 9.58
N ARG A 94 -1.94 -9.85 9.09
CA ARG A 94 -0.79 -10.34 9.86
C ARG A 94 0.11 -9.19 10.31
N ALA A 95 0.36 -8.18 9.48
CA ALA A 95 1.21 -7.04 9.84
C ALA A 95 0.63 -6.27 11.04
N VAL A 96 -0.66 -5.94 11.01
CA VAL A 96 -1.33 -5.27 12.14
C VAL A 96 -1.29 -6.12 13.40
N ARG A 97 -1.66 -7.41 13.31
CA ARG A 97 -1.61 -8.34 14.45
C ARG A 97 -0.20 -8.46 15.03
N MET A 98 0.82 -8.53 14.17
CA MET A 98 2.22 -8.66 14.61
C MET A 98 2.67 -7.43 15.37
N ILE A 99 2.41 -6.21 14.86
CA ILE A 99 2.79 -4.96 15.53
C ILE A 99 2.05 -4.83 16.85
N ARG A 100 0.73 -5.04 16.87
CA ARG A 100 -0.10 -4.97 18.08
C ARG A 100 0.35 -5.94 19.16
N LYS A 101 0.62 -7.19 18.79
CA LYS A 101 1.11 -8.21 19.73
C LYS A 101 2.49 -7.91 20.30
N ASN A 102 3.35 -7.29 19.53
CA ASN A 102 4.72 -6.97 19.92
C ASN A 102 4.92 -5.47 20.19
N ALA A 103 3.87 -4.77 20.61
CA ALA A 103 3.85 -3.33 20.78
C ALA A 103 4.98 -2.84 21.72
N GLU A 104 5.23 -3.54 22.84
CA GLU A 104 6.32 -3.25 23.75
C GLU A 104 7.70 -3.32 23.06
N LYS A 105 7.93 -4.38 22.27
CA LYS A 105 9.19 -4.54 21.52
C LYS A 105 9.46 -3.38 20.57
N TYR A 106 8.41 -2.85 19.96
CA TYR A 106 8.50 -1.78 18.96
C TYR A 106 8.26 -0.37 19.54
N SER A 107 8.10 -0.24 20.87
CA SER A 107 7.73 1.01 21.54
C SER A 107 6.50 1.67 20.89
N VAL A 108 5.46 0.87 20.65
CA VAL A 108 4.21 1.27 20.00
C VAL A 108 3.05 1.22 20.98
N ASP A 109 2.14 2.19 20.88
CA ASP A 109 0.83 2.13 21.52
C ASP A 109 -0.06 1.15 20.73
N PRO A 110 -0.48 0.00 21.30
CA PRO A 110 -1.27 -1.01 20.58
C PRO A 110 -2.66 -0.53 20.16
N GLU A 111 -3.16 0.57 20.72
CA GLU A 111 -4.43 1.19 20.39
C GLU A 111 -4.29 2.36 19.39
N LYS A 112 -3.09 2.56 18.83
CA LYS A 112 -2.78 3.62 17.87
C LYS A 112 -1.96 3.09 16.69
N ILE A 113 -2.52 2.13 15.98
CA ILE A 113 -1.92 1.56 14.76
C ILE A 113 -2.71 2.06 13.55
N ALA A 114 -2.13 3.00 12.82
CA ALA A 114 -2.72 3.58 11.63
C ALA A 114 -2.11 2.97 10.34
N LEU A 115 -2.90 2.95 9.27
CA LEU A 115 -2.47 2.57 7.92
C LEU A 115 -2.30 3.83 7.07
N CYS A 116 -1.34 3.81 6.15
CA CYS A 116 -1.22 4.81 5.08
C CYS A 116 -1.01 4.09 3.75
N GLY A 117 -2.08 3.96 2.96
CA GLY A 117 -2.08 3.22 1.70
C GLY A 117 -2.24 4.10 0.48
N PHE A 118 -1.55 3.71 -0.60
CA PHE A 118 -1.49 4.45 -1.86
C PHE A 118 -2.05 3.61 -3.00
N SER A 119 -2.95 4.15 -3.84
CA SER A 119 -3.48 3.46 -5.03
C SER A 119 -4.03 2.06 -4.70
N ALA A 120 -3.48 0.97 -5.26
CA ALA A 120 -3.80 -0.40 -4.90
C ALA A 120 -3.47 -0.72 -3.43
N GLY A 121 -2.42 -0.12 -2.85
CA GLY A 121 -2.14 -0.17 -1.42
C GLY A 121 -3.20 0.55 -0.58
N GLY A 122 -3.81 1.60 -1.13
CA GLY A 122 -5.01 2.24 -0.57
C GLY A 122 -6.22 1.31 -0.56
N HIS A 123 -6.42 0.55 -1.64
CA HIS A 123 -7.42 -0.52 -1.69
C HIS A 123 -7.16 -1.59 -0.63
N LEU A 124 -5.91 -2.02 -0.49
CA LEU A 124 -5.54 -3.02 0.51
C LEU A 124 -5.79 -2.52 1.95
N CYS A 125 -5.47 -1.26 2.24
CA CYS A 125 -5.79 -0.64 3.53
C CYS A 125 -7.29 -0.54 3.75
N ALA A 126 -8.05 -0.05 2.76
CA ALA A 126 -9.50 0.04 2.83
C ALA A 126 -10.16 -1.35 2.96
N SER A 127 -9.62 -2.38 2.27
CA SER A 127 -10.08 -3.77 2.43
C SER A 127 -9.97 -4.21 3.89
N LEU A 128 -8.85 -3.94 4.58
CA LEU A 128 -8.74 -4.28 5.99
C LEU A 128 -9.66 -3.43 6.88
N CYS A 129 -9.94 -2.17 6.50
CA CYS A 129 -10.86 -1.31 7.25
C CYS A 129 -12.31 -1.79 7.24
N VAL A 130 -12.75 -2.47 6.17
CA VAL A 130 -14.13 -2.97 6.04
C VAL A 130 -14.25 -4.46 6.33
N HIS A 131 -13.19 -5.24 6.13
CA HIS A 131 -13.15 -6.71 6.27
C HIS A 131 -12.28 -7.19 7.45
N PHE A 132 -11.99 -6.32 8.42
CA PHE A 132 -11.28 -6.77 9.63
C PHE A 132 -12.07 -7.89 10.32
N GLY A 133 -11.35 -8.89 10.82
CA GLY A 133 -11.97 -10.07 11.43
C GLY A 133 -12.35 -11.18 10.43
N ASP A 134 -12.43 -10.92 9.12
CA ASP A 134 -12.74 -11.95 8.12
C ASP A 134 -11.57 -12.92 7.93
N ILE A 135 -10.34 -12.47 8.19
CA ILE A 135 -9.15 -13.28 8.05
C ILE A 135 -8.77 -13.96 9.37
N THR A 136 -8.96 -15.27 9.43
CA THR A 136 -8.39 -16.09 10.51
C THR A 136 -6.91 -16.31 10.24
N ASP A 137 -6.05 -15.87 11.18
CA ASP A 137 -4.61 -16.09 11.07
C ASP A 137 -4.28 -17.58 11.30
N PRO A 138 -3.47 -18.21 10.42
CA PRO A 138 -3.12 -19.62 10.58
C PRO A 138 -2.27 -19.91 11.83
N ALA A 139 -1.53 -18.92 12.36
CA ALA A 139 -0.72 -19.09 13.55
C ALA A 139 -1.52 -18.82 14.83
N PRO A 140 -1.69 -19.80 15.72
CA PRO A 140 -2.47 -19.63 16.96
C PRO A 140 -2.08 -18.43 17.80
N ARG A 141 -0.80 -18.03 17.75
CA ARG A 141 -0.27 -16.86 18.46
C ARG A 141 -0.88 -15.52 18.05
N TYR A 142 -1.54 -15.44 16.88
CA TYR A 142 -2.16 -14.21 16.36
C TYR A 142 -3.69 -14.26 16.32
N GLN A 143 -4.32 -15.41 16.47
CA GLN A 143 -5.78 -15.57 16.30
C GLN A 143 -6.60 -14.71 17.25
N ALA A 144 -6.14 -14.50 18.48
CA ALA A 144 -6.82 -13.67 19.49
C ALA A 144 -6.42 -12.17 19.40
N VAL A 145 -5.55 -11.78 18.46
CA VAL A 145 -5.10 -10.40 18.31
C VAL A 145 -5.94 -9.73 17.21
N SER A 146 -6.52 -8.58 17.50
CA SER A 146 -7.29 -7.82 16.51
C SER A 146 -6.42 -7.35 15.35
N ASP A 147 -6.91 -7.49 14.12
CA ASP A 147 -6.34 -6.92 12.90
C ASP A 147 -7.02 -5.61 12.48
N ARG A 148 -8.03 -5.15 13.23
CA ARG A 148 -8.67 -3.86 12.96
C ARG A 148 -7.67 -2.73 13.18
N PRO A 149 -7.36 -1.91 12.15
CA PRO A 149 -6.54 -0.73 12.35
C PRO A 149 -7.34 0.35 13.11
N ASP A 150 -6.64 1.30 13.75
CA ASP A 150 -7.29 2.33 14.57
C ASP A 150 -7.64 3.57 13.73
N ALA A 151 -6.92 3.79 12.62
CA ALA A 151 -7.21 4.79 11.58
C ALA A 151 -6.58 4.37 10.24
N ALA A 152 -7.05 4.95 9.14
CA ALA A 152 -6.44 4.77 7.82
C ALA A 152 -6.36 6.06 7.02
N ILE A 153 -5.22 6.29 6.39
CA ILE A 153 -5.01 7.31 5.35
C ILE A 153 -5.05 6.60 4.01
N LEU A 154 -5.94 7.03 3.13
CA LEU A 154 -6.19 6.43 1.82
C LEU A 154 -5.86 7.46 0.74
N SER A 155 -4.72 7.28 0.09
CA SER A 155 -4.16 8.20 -0.89
C SER A 155 -4.51 7.74 -2.30
N TYR A 156 -5.30 8.51 -3.04
CA TYR A 156 -5.80 8.18 -4.39
C TYR A 156 -6.18 6.70 -4.54
N PRO A 157 -7.01 6.17 -3.62
CA PRO A 157 -7.21 4.74 -3.48
C PRO A 157 -8.05 4.15 -4.62
N VAL A 158 -7.71 2.95 -5.07
CA VAL A 158 -8.69 2.08 -5.73
C VAL A 158 -9.71 1.67 -4.68
N ILE A 159 -11.01 1.65 -5.00
CA ILE A 159 -12.09 1.32 -4.06
C ILE A 159 -13.08 0.33 -4.65
N THR A 160 -13.56 0.60 -5.87
CA THR A 160 -14.63 -0.20 -6.48
C THR A 160 -14.11 -1.17 -7.53
N SER A 161 -14.77 -2.30 -7.67
CA SER A 161 -14.64 -3.22 -8.81
C SER A 161 -15.66 -2.93 -9.93
N GLY A 162 -16.55 -1.93 -9.75
CA GLY A 162 -17.65 -1.57 -10.64
C GLY A 162 -17.24 -0.70 -11.83
N GLU A 163 -18.05 0.33 -12.13
CA GLU A 163 -17.88 1.21 -13.29
C GLU A 163 -16.53 1.95 -13.29
N TYR A 164 -16.11 2.46 -12.14
CA TYR A 164 -14.88 3.23 -11.97
C TYR A 164 -13.68 2.38 -11.53
N ALA A 165 -13.76 1.07 -11.73
CA ALA A 165 -12.70 0.15 -11.33
C ALA A 165 -11.38 0.41 -12.05
N HIS A 166 -10.27 0.38 -11.31
CA HIS A 166 -8.94 0.21 -11.90
C HIS A 166 -8.76 -1.25 -12.30
N ARG A 167 -9.09 -1.58 -13.55
CA ARG A 167 -9.20 -2.97 -14.05
C ARG A 167 -7.93 -3.78 -13.89
N ASP A 168 -6.76 -3.18 -14.07
CA ASP A 168 -5.48 -3.88 -13.90
C ASP A 168 -5.27 -4.37 -12.46
N SER A 169 -5.60 -3.54 -11.47
CA SER A 169 -5.58 -3.97 -10.06
C SER A 169 -6.53 -5.12 -9.78
N MET A 170 -7.76 -5.07 -10.31
CA MET A 170 -8.74 -6.14 -10.12
C MET A 170 -8.29 -7.43 -10.80
N THR A 171 -7.69 -7.34 -12.00
CA THR A 171 -7.14 -8.51 -12.70
C THR A 171 -5.98 -9.14 -11.95
N ALA A 172 -5.04 -8.34 -11.43
CA ALA A 172 -3.94 -8.85 -10.62
C ALA A 172 -4.43 -9.53 -9.33
N LEU A 173 -5.45 -8.96 -8.70
CA LEU A 173 -6.01 -9.46 -7.46
C LEU A 173 -6.90 -10.70 -7.67
N LEU A 174 -7.82 -10.66 -8.62
CA LEU A 174 -8.89 -11.64 -8.78
C LEU A 174 -8.70 -12.59 -9.97
N GLY A 175 -7.84 -12.26 -10.92
CA GLY A 175 -7.67 -12.98 -12.18
C GLY A 175 -8.49 -12.36 -13.32
N SER A 176 -8.41 -12.97 -14.51
CA SER A 176 -9.09 -12.50 -15.73
C SER A 176 -10.61 -12.79 -15.74
N GLU A 177 -11.05 -13.78 -14.99
CA GLU A 177 -12.46 -14.22 -14.90
C GLU A 177 -12.93 -14.31 -13.45
N PRO A 178 -13.03 -13.19 -12.73
CA PRO A 178 -13.51 -13.18 -11.35
C PRO A 178 -15.02 -13.49 -11.29
N THR A 179 -15.45 -14.12 -10.22
CA THR A 179 -16.90 -14.30 -9.95
C THR A 179 -17.55 -12.97 -9.53
N GLU A 180 -18.88 -12.89 -9.62
CA GLU A 180 -19.63 -11.72 -9.13
C GLU A 180 -19.42 -11.52 -7.62
N GLU A 181 -19.33 -12.60 -6.84
CA GLU A 181 -19.07 -12.55 -5.40
C GLU A 181 -17.69 -11.99 -5.08
N GLU A 182 -16.65 -12.37 -5.85
CA GLU A 182 -15.29 -11.82 -5.70
C GLU A 182 -15.25 -10.33 -6.04
N LEU A 183 -15.93 -9.90 -7.09
CA LEU A 183 -16.05 -8.49 -7.45
C LEU A 183 -16.82 -7.70 -6.40
N GLU A 184 -17.94 -8.26 -5.89
CA GLU A 184 -18.73 -7.64 -4.83
C GLU A 184 -17.90 -7.46 -3.56
N TYR A 185 -17.17 -8.52 -3.10
CA TYR A 185 -16.32 -8.46 -1.92
C TYR A 185 -15.20 -7.41 -2.03
N MET A 186 -14.70 -7.15 -3.24
CA MET A 186 -13.67 -6.15 -3.50
C MET A 186 -14.22 -4.78 -3.95
N SER A 187 -15.53 -4.57 -3.89
CA SER A 187 -16.18 -3.25 -4.00
C SER A 187 -16.41 -2.69 -2.61
N LEU A 188 -15.38 -2.05 -2.07
CA LEU A 188 -15.25 -1.77 -0.63
C LEU A 188 -16.30 -0.78 -0.11
N GLU A 189 -16.77 0.13 -0.97
CA GLU A 189 -17.86 1.07 -0.67
C GLU A 189 -19.17 0.36 -0.27
N LYS A 190 -19.35 -0.90 -0.66
CA LYS A 190 -20.53 -1.69 -0.36
C LYS A 190 -20.48 -2.39 1.01
N HIS A 191 -19.28 -2.47 1.59
CA HIS A 191 -19.02 -3.17 2.85
C HIS A 191 -18.79 -2.25 4.05
N VAL A 192 -18.97 -0.93 3.86
CA VAL A 192 -18.87 0.04 4.94
C VAL A 192 -20.00 -0.16 5.94
N THR A 193 -19.66 -0.32 7.21
CA THR A 193 -20.58 -0.42 8.35
C THR A 193 -20.23 0.63 9.41
N ALA A 194 -21.03 0.76 10.46
CA ALA A 194 -20.72 1.65 11.57
C ALA A 194 -19.41 1.30 12.32
N ASP A 195 -18.95 0.04 12.19
CA ASP A 195 -17.72 -0.46 12.81
C ASP A 195 -16.47 -0.26 11.93
N THR A 196 -16.66 0.19 10.67
CA THR A 196 -15.55 0.45 9.74
C THR A 196 -14.55 1.43 10.35
N THR A 197 -13.27 1.18 10.13
CA THR A 197 -12.18 2.03 10.63
C THR A 197 -12.31 3.47 10.12
N PRO A 198 -12.11 4.50 10.96
CA PRO A 198 -12.08 5.89 10.52
C PRO A 198 -11.04 6.14 9.43
N CYS A 199 -11.40 6.92 8.40
CA CYS A 199 -10.59 7.12 7.22
C CYS A 199 -10.33 8.60 6.89
N PHE A 200 -9.08 8.93 6.57
CA PHE A 200 -8.71 10.17 5.89
C PHE A 200 -8.46 9.83 4.41
N LEU A 201 -9.19 10.48 3.50
CA LEU A 201 -9.07 10.27 2.05
C LEU A 201 -8.51 11.51 1.38
N TRP A 202 -7.66 11.30 0.37
CA TRP A 202 -7.33 12.37 -0.55
C TRP A 202 -7.11 11.85 -1.96
N GLN A 203 -7.42 12.71 -2.96
CA GLN A 203 -7.26 12.40 -4.38
C GLN A 203 -7.16 13.69 -5.19
N THR A 204 -6.76 13.59 -6.47
CA THR A 204 -6.80 14.68 -7.44
C THR A 204 -7.89 14.44 -8.47
N VAL A 205 -8.58 15.51 -8.91
CA VAL A 205 -9.66 15.41 -9.91
C VAL A 205 -9.13 14.93 -11.26
N THR A 206 -7.90 15.31 -11.61
CA THR A 206 -7.28 14.99 -12.90
C THR A 206 -6.49 13.70 -12.92
N ASP A 207 -6.65 12.83 -11.90
CA ASP A 207 -6.05 11.49 -11.89
C ASP A 207 -6.61 10.65 -13.05
N ALA A 208 -5.75 10.39 -14.05
CA ALA A 208 -6.13 9.63 -15.25
C ALA A 208 -6.01 8.11 -15.09
N THR A 209 -5.52 7.63 -13.93
CA THR A 209 -5.30 6.21 -13.66
C THR A 209 -6.39 5.62 -12.79
N VAL A 210 -6.66 6.27 -11.65
CA VAL A 210 -7.75 5.89 -10.74
C VAL A 210 -8.76 7.04 -10.71
N PRO A 211 -9.97 6.85 -11.27
CA PRO A 211 -11.00 7.89 -11.29
C PRO A 211 -11.32 8.40 -9.89
N VAL A 212 -11.49 9.72 -9.75
CA VAL A 212 -11.78 10.39 -8.47
C VAL A 212 -13.05 9.86 -7.80
N GLU A 213 -13.96 9.28 -8.57
CA GLU A 213 -15.19 8.63 -8.13
C GLU A 213 -14.93 7.52 -7.11
N ASN A 214 -13.76 6.85 -7.16
CA ASN A 214 -13.39 5.87 -6.14
C ASN A 214 -13.42 6.49 -4.72
N SER A 215 -12.82 7.66 -4.55
CA SER A 215 -12.82 8.34 -3.26
C SER A 215 -14.19 8.91 -2.88
N TYR A 216 -14.99 9.36 -3.86
CA TYR A 216 -16.37 9.79 -3.61
C TYR A 216 -17.27 8.66 -3.13
N LEU A 217 -17.20 7.48 -3.77
CA LEU A 217 -17.97 6.30 -3.38
C LEU A 217 -17.71 5.90 -1.93
N LEU A 218 -16.43 5.81 -1.52
CA LEU A 218 -16.11 5.43 -0.15
C LEU A 218 -16.51 6.50 0.86
N SER A 219 -16.27 7.79 0.56
CA SER A 219 -16.65 8.88 1.47
C SER A 219 -18.17 8.99 1.64
N GLU A 220 -18.94 8.77 0.58
CA GLU A 220 -20.39 8.70 0.65
C GLU A 220 -20.88 7.53 1.53
N ALA A 221 -20.26 6.34 1.35
CA ALA A 221 -20.58 5.17 2.16
C ALA A 221 -20.21 5.38 3.64
N CYS A 222 -19.08 6.00 3.95
CA CYS A 222 -18.71 6.38 5.32
C CYS A 222 -19.75 7.34 5.92
N GLY A 223 -20.15 8.38 5.18
CA GLY A 223 -21.17 9.34 5.64
C GLY A 223 -22.51 8.68 5.92
N LYS A 224 -22.99 7.78 5.06
CA LYS A 224 -24.23 7.03 5.22
C LYS A 224 -24.24 6.12 6.47
N ASN A 225 -23.07 5.58 6.83
CA ASN A 225 -22.94 4.63 7.95
C ASN A 225 -22.40 5.27 9.24
N GLY A 226 -22.24 6.61 9.28
CA GLY A 226 -21.80 7.32 10.46
C GLY A 226 -20.33 7.10 10.84
N VAL A 227 -19.50 6.63 9.91
CA VAL A 227 -18.06 6.46 10.10
C VAL A 227 -17.38 7.83 10.09
N ARG A 228 -16.48 8.11 11.05
CA ARG A 228 -15.67 9.32 11.05
C ARG A 228 -14.73 9.31 9.84
N PHE A 229 -14.80 10.34 9.00
CA PHE A 229 -13.86 10.50 7.87
C PHE A 229 -13.54 11.97 7.60
N ALA A 230 -12.44 12.20 6.88
CA ALA A 230 -12.13 13.45 6.19
C ALA A 230 -11.86 13.12 4.72
N HIS A 231 -12.26 14.02 3.80
CA HIS A 231 -12.03 13.84 2.37
C HIS A 231 -11.53 15.13 1.74
N HIS A 232 -10.32 15.09 1.18
CA HIS A 232 -9.67 16.20 0.52
C HIS A 232 -9.50 15.88 -0.97
N VAL A 233 -10.05 16.73 -1.83
CA VAL A 233 -9.93 16.59 -3.28
C VAL A 233 -9.21 17.80 -3.84
N PHE A 234 -8.04 17.58 -4.43
CA PHE A 234 -7.25 18.61 -5.08
C PHE A 234 -7.66 18.74 -6.54
N PRO A 235 -7.71 19.95 -7.11
CA PRO A 235 -8.21 20.16 -8.46
C PRO A 235 -7.34 19.51 -9.53
N GLU A 236 -6.01 19.49 -9.34
CA GLU A 236 -5.05 19.01 -10.31
C GLU A 236 -4.01 18.08 -9.67
N GLY A 237 -3.49 17.15 -10.46
CA GLY A 237 -2.41 16.26 -10.11
C GLY A 237 -2.46 14.95 -10.89
N VAL A 238 -1.31 14.30 -11.00
CA VAL A 238 -1.18 12.99 -11.66
C VAL A 238 -1.30 11.87 -10.62
N HIS A 239 -1.60 10.66 -11.08
CA HIS A 239 -1.60 9.49 -10.20
C HIS A 239 -0.20 9.21 -9.62
N GLY A 240 -0.14 8.77 -8.36
CA GLY A 240 1.10 8.30 -7.75
C GLY A 240 2.01 9.41 -7.24
N MET A 241 1.46 10.57 -6.85
CA MET A 241 2.25 11.71 -6.34
C MET A 241 2.89 11.45 -4.97
N SER A 242 2.54 10.38 -4.27
CA SER A 242 3.11 10.03 -2.97
C SER A 242 3.00 11.20 -1.97
N VAL A 243 4.10 11.66 -1.39
CA VAL A 243 4.13 12.85 -0.52
C VAL A 243 4.29 14.18 -1.28
N ALA A 244 4.23 14.15 -2.61
CA ALA A 244 4.27 15.31 -3.50
C ALA A 244 5.41 16.29 -3.16
N THR A 245 6.64 15.78 -3.03
CA THR A 245 7.84 16.57 -2.72
C THR A 245 8.75 16.72 -3.92
N GLU A 246 9.76 17.62 -3.82
CA GLU A 246 10.81 17.74 -4.85
C GLU A 246 11.59 16.43 -5.01
N GLN A 247 11.84 15.67 -3.91
CA GLN A 247 12.46 14.34 -3.98
C GLN A 247 11.63 13.36 -4.83
N TRP A 248 10.29 13.39 -4.69
CA TRP A 248 9.41 12.61 -5.55
C TRP A 248 9.54 13.02 -7.03
N LEU A 249 9.56 14.31 -7.32
CA LEU A 249 9.69 14.85 -8.67
C LEU A 249 11.02 14.46 -9.32
N GLU A 250 12.12 14.51 -8.56
CA GLU A 250 13.46 14.11 -9.01
C GLU A 250 13.70 12.60 -8.96
N ARG A 251 12.69 11.81 -8.56
CA ARG A 251 12.74 10.34 -8.43
C ARG A 251 13.81 9.86 -7.44
N GLU A 252 14.01 10.58 -6.37
CA GLU A 252 14.93 10.23 -5.29
C GLU A 252 14.22 9.44 -4.20
N PHE A 253 13.78 8.21 -4.55
CA PHE A 253 12.92 7.37 -3.70
C PHE A 253 13.67 6.56 -2.63
N GLY A 254 14.97 6.68 -2.55
CA GLY A 254 15.79 5.87 -1.65
C GLY A 254 16.01 4.45 -2.15
N VAL A 255 16.27 3.52 -1.24
CA VAL A 255 16.52 2.11 -1.57
C VAL A 255 15.21 1.41 -1.95
N PRO A 256 15.13 0.77 -3.14
CA PRO A 256 13.89 0.15 -3.63
C PRO A 256 13.67 -1.26 -3.04
N TYR A 257 13.68 -1.39 -1.70
CA TYR A 257 13.42 -2.67 -1.02
C TYR A 257 11.99 -3.19 -1.25
N THR A 258 11.06 -2.32 -1.58
CA THR A 258 9.69 -2.68 -1.95
C THR A 258 9.61 -3.50 -3.25
N LEU A 259 10.63 -3.45 -4.09
CA LEU A 259 10.75 -4.24 -5.33
C LEU A 259 11.51 -5.56 -5.14
N GLU A 260 11.69 -6.06 -3.92
CA GLU A 260 12.42 -7.30 -3.68
C GLU A 260 11.78 -8.50 -4.40
N GLN A 261 10.45 -8.62 -4.38
CA GLN A 261 9.76 -9.69 -5.10
C GLN A 261 9.99 -9.62 -6.62
N ILE A 262 10.01 -8.40 -7.18
CA ILE A 262 10.27 -8.18 -8.61
C ILE A 262 11.70 -8.61 -8.97
N ARG A 263 12.68 -8.34 -8.13
CA ARG A 263 14.07 -8.82 -8.33
C ARG A 263 14.14 -10.34 -8.29
N MET A 264 13.49 -10.98 -7.32
CA MET A 264 13.46 -12.45 -7.23
C MET A 264 12.77 -13.08 -8.43
N LEU A 265 11.71 -12.46 -8.96
CA LEU A 265 11.06 -12.88 -10.20
C LEU A 265 12.02 -12.74 -11.40
N ALA A 266 12.67 -11.59 -11.57
CA ALA A 266 13.62 -11.35 -12.64
C ALA A 266 14.77 -12.35 -12.62
N ASP A 267 15.25 -12.73 -11.44
CA ASP A 267 16.29 -13.75 -11.26
C ASP A 267 15.78 -15.19 -11.57
N ALA A 268 14.50 -15.47 -11.29
CA ALA A 268 13.88 -16.78 -11.53
C ALA A 268 13.65 -17.07 -13.02
N VAL A 269 13.40 -16.04 -13.84
CA VAL A 269 13.13 -16.14 -15.28
C VAL A 269 14.28 -16.82 -16.05
N PRO A 270 15.54 -16.33 -16.01
CA PRO A 270 16.64 -16.96 -16.75
C PRO A 270 16.98 -18.36 -16.22
N GLN A 271 16.59 -18.70 -14.98
CA GLN A 271 16.75 -20.03 -14.40
C GLN A 271 15.69 -21.04 -14.89
N GLY A 272 14.72 -20.60 -15.70
CA GLY A 272 13.63 -21.46 -16.19
C GLY A 272 12.63 -21.87 -15.11
N ARG A 273 12.54 -21.10 -14.03
CA ARG A 273 11.59 -21.34 -12.92
C ARG A 273 10.22 -20.68 -13.15
N THR A 274 10.05 -20.00 -14.28
CA THR A 274 8.82 -19.31 -14.67
C THR A 274 8.37 -19.77 -16.06
N ALA A 275 7.14 -19.45 -16.44
CA ALA A 275 6.64 -19.65 -17.80
C ALA A 275 7.15 -18.59 -18.81
N TYR A 276 7.84 -17.54 -18.34
CA TYR A 276 8.35 -16.49 -19.20
C TYR A 276 9.59 -16.93 -20.01
N PRO A 277 9.77 -16.39 -21.25
CA PRO A 277 11.03 -16.52 -21.99
C PRO A 277 12.20 -15.95 -21.17
N LYS A 278 13.41 -16.49 -21.33
CA LYS A 278 14.59 -16.11 -20.54
C LYS A 278 14.95 -14.63 -20.65
N GLU A 279 14.71 -14.04 -21.81
CA GLU A 279 14.98 -12.63 -22.12
C GLU A 279 14.09 -11.66 -21.30
N LYS A 280 12.95 -12.14 -20.80
CA LYS A 280 11.99 -11.34 -20.03
C LYS A 280 12.56 -10.86 -18.68
N GLY A 281 13.56 -11.55 -18.15
CA GLY A 281 14.21 -11.14 -16.90
C GLY A 281 14.86 -9.77 -16.99
N ASP A 282 15.61 -9.49 -18.07
CA ASP A 282 16.27 -8.19 -18.29
C ASP A 282 15.24 -7.08 -18.56
N GLU A 283 14.14 -7.38 -19.27
CA GLU A 283 13.04 -6.42 -19.49
C GLU A 283 12.41 -6.02 -18.15
N ILE A 284 12.10 -6.98 -17.28
CA ILE A 284 11.54 -6.72 -15.94
C ILE A 284 12.47 -5.80 -15.16
N LEU A 285 13.77 -6.09 -15.12
CA LEU A 285 14.73 -5.22 -14.42
C LEU A 285 14.74 -3.80 -14.99
N ALA A 286 14.69 -3.66 -16.33
CA ALA A 286 14.66 -2.38 -16.99
C ALA A 286 13.36 -1.60 -16.71
N ASP A 287 12.20 -2.27 -16.74
CA ASP A 287 10.90 -1.64 -16.53
C ASP A 287 10.77 -1.05 -15.12
N PHE A 288 11.32 -1.74 -14.13
CA PHE A 288 11.31 -1.28 -12.74
C PHE A 288 12.55 -0.45 -12.34
N GLY A 289 13.43 -0.09 -13.29
CA GLY A 289 14.64 0.70 -13.02
C GLY A 289 15.66 -0.02 -12.14
N LEU A 290 15.65 -1.36 -12.18
CA LEU A 290 16.57 -2.22 -11.44
C LEU A 290 17.83 -2.59 -12.24
N ASP A 291 17.92 -2.16 -13.50
CA ASP A 291 19.06 -2.34 -14.41
C ASP A 291 20.19 -1.34 -14.18
N GLY A 292 20.06 -0.48 -13.17
CA GLY A 292 21.05 0.55 -12.81
C GLY A 292 21.03 1.79 -13.71
N LYS A 293 20.13 1.86 -14.69
CA LYS A 293 19.99 3.04 -15.57
C LYS A 293 19.00 4.03 -14.99
N LYS A 294 19.40 5.32 -14.94
CA LYS A 294 18.49 6.39 -14.53
C LYS A 294 17.50 6.68 -15.68
N LYS A 295 16.20 6.47 -15.45
CA LYS A 295 15.16 6.87 -16.40
C LYS A 295 14.57 8.20 -15.92
N GLU A 296 14.65 9.26 -16.75
CA GLU A 296 13.88 10.48 -16.52
C GLU A 296 12.41 10.22 -16.89
N LYS A 297 11.51 10.58 -16.01
CA LYS A 297 10.06 10.49 -16.25
C LYS A 297 9.52 11.81 -16.83
N TRP A 298 10.15 12.93 -16.46
CA TRP A 298 9.68 14.27 -16.76
C TRP A 298 10.77 15.11 -17.40
N THR A 299 10.43 15.91 -18.40
CA THR A 299 11.29 16.98 -18.94
C THR A 299 11.41 18.11 -17.91
N SER A 300 12.39 19.01 -18.11
CA SER A 300 12.55 20.19 -17.24
C SER A 300 11.31 21.10 -17.24
N GLU A 301 10.62 21.22 -18.39
CA GLU A 301 9.41 22.02 -18.54
C GLU A 301 8.24 21.37 -17.76
N GLU A 302 8.03 20.07 -17.91
CA GLU A 302 7.01 19.32 -17.15
C GLU A 302 7.27 19.38 -15.64
N LYS A 303 8.53 19.26 -15.19
CA LYS A 303 8.88 19.45 -13.79
C LYS A 303 8.55 20.86 -13.28
N ALA A 304 8.83 21.89 -14.10
CA ALA A 304 8.51 23.27 -13.74
C ALA A 304 7.00 23.48 -13.57
N ALA A 305 6.19 22.95 -14.51
CA ALA A 305 4.73 23.01 -14.43
C ALA A 305 4.19 22.24 -13.21
N MET A 306 4.79 21.09 -12.86
CA MET A 306 4.35 20.24 -11.74
C MET A 306 4.57 20.89 -10.37
N ARG A 307 5.54 21.81 -10.23
CA ARG A 307 5.91 22.37 -8.91
C ARG A 307 4.79 23.14 -8.20
N ASP A 308 3.89 23.76 -8.93
CA ASP A 308 2.74 24.43 -8.28
C ASP A 308 1.72 23.41 -7.77
N THR A 309 1.45 22.36 -8.54
CA THR A 309 0.65 21.21 -8.08
C THR A 309 1.26 20.54 -6.86
N LEU A 310 2.61 20.37 -6.82
CA LEU A 310 3.29 19.80 -5.66
C LEU A 310 3.07 20.62 -4.39
N LYS A 311 3.08 21.95 -4.48
CA LYS A 311 2.82 22.82 -3.30
C LYS A 311 1.43 22.62 -2.72
N GLU A 312 0.44 22.46 -3.57
CA GLU A 312 -0.95 22.26 -3.16
C GLU A 312 -1.16 20.84 -2.62
N VAL A 313 -0.86 19.83 -3.44
CA VAL A 313 -1.04 18.42 -3.06
C VAL A 313 -0.16 18.04 -1.87
N GLY A 314 1.08 18.54 -1.80
CA GLY A 314 2.04 18.28 -0.71
C GLY A 314 1.57 18.76 0.68
N THR A 315 0.41 19.39 0.78
CA THR A 315 -0.22 19.74 2.08
C THR A 315 -0.91 18.55 2.74
N TRP A 316 -1.24 17.49 2.00
CA TRP A 316 -2.02 16.36 2.53
C TRP A 316 -1.38 15.66 3.74
N PRO A 317 -0.04 15.45 3.84
CA PRO A 317 0.51 14.77 4.99
C PRO A 317 0.24 15.52 6.29
N ARG A 318 0.33 16.86 6.26
CA ARG A 318 0.01 17.69 7.41
C ARG A 318 -1.48 17.65 7.77
N LEU A 319 -2.37 17.71 6.77
CA LEU A 319 -3.82 17.59 6.98
C LEU A 319 -4.18 16.24 7.61
N ALA A 320 -3.53 15.15 7.17
CA ALA A 320 -3.72 13.82 7.72
C ALA A 320 -3.20 13.70 9.17
N GLN A 321 -2.02 14.29 9.46
CA GLN A 321 -1.46 14.33 10.83
C GLN A 321 -2.36 15.10 11.80
N ASP A 322 -2.92 16.22 11.37
CA ASP A 322 -3.84 17.03 12.19
C ASP A 322 -5.20 16.33 12.41
N TRP A 323 -5.59 15.42 11.52
CA TRP A 323 -6.82 14.63 11.60
C TRP A 323 -6.68 13.39 12.51
N LEU A 324 -5.51 12.73 12.52
CA LEU A 324 -5.20 11.55 13.36
C LEU A 324 -5.22 11.89 14.85
#